data_cb6987372e6301494df83f0459d4c1ac
#
_entry.id   cb6987372e6301494df83f0459d4c1ac
#
_cell.length_a   1.000
_cell.length_b   1.000
_cell.length_c   1.000
_cell.angle_alpha   90.00
_cell.angle_beta   90.00
_cell.angle_gamma   90.00
#
_symmetry.space_group_name_H-M   'P 1'
#
loop_
_entity.id
_entity.type
_entity.pdbx_description
1 polymer ?
#
loop_
_entity_poly.entity_id
_entity_poly.type
_entity_poly.pdbx_seq_one_letter_code
_entity_poly.pdbx_strand_id
1 'polypeptide(L)'
;MIWKKPTVNEITPEAYDEVSNLKHIEQCGRICYDSLNKMTEWSYGDFYQTIVPKAKYNPEECCDFHLSVLEHATIYLHIKPSTEKELWLVDFFIHNPYSKVNENAPMGGGIRRTEHTYNQDGPYPGVDYYITTNWRVLFENEAKMVNALGLEDSIFDFTQSYRTLTPDSCYAIRRTFVVETGIDITREFNRHRCLSISESSTRWIDPTLPNHGGHVPFNDFETGDHTLLFTDAYKSAEENYKRLRRVSLRPQIARKVLPLGTGSTVVYTAFEEDWNKVLRLRSKKAGAKGVHPDAILIADMIYDYLNA
;
A
#
# COMPACT_ATOMS: atom_id res chain seq x y z
N MET A 1 -16.26 1.30 -25.60
CA MET A 1 -16.43 1.77 -24.21
C MET A 1 -16.88 0.60 -23.35
N ILE A 2 -16.27 0.42 -22.20
CA ILE A 2 -16.52 -0.68 -21.26
C ILE A 2 -16.90 -0.09 -19.92
N TRP A 3 -18.05 -0.52 -19.39
CA TRP A 3 -18.45 -0.24 -18.03
C TRP A 3 -17.97 -1.35 -17.11
N LYS A 4 -17.38 -1.00 -15.96
CA LYS A 4 -16.94 -1.93 -14.92
C LYS A 4 -17.67 -1.64 -13.61
N LYS A 5 -17.88 -2.69 -12.83
CA LYS A 5 -18.32 -2.54 -11.43
C LYS A 5 -17.07 -2.38 -10.54
N PRO A 6 -17.16 -1.56 -9.50
CA PRO A 6 -16.06 -1.47 -8.54
C PRO A 6 -15.87 -2.80 -7.81
N THR A 7 -14.62 -3.13 -7.53
CA THR A 7 -14.26 -4.36 -6.80
C THR A 7 -13.23 -4.08 -5.72
N VAL A 8 -13.25 -4.92 -4.70
CA VAL A 8 -12.22 -4.98 -3.65
C VAL A 8 -11.81 -6.43 -3.47
N ASN A 9 -10.51 -6.69 -3.50
CA ASN A 9 -9.95 -8.01 -3.25
C ASN A 9 -8.80 -7.88 -2.26
N GLU A 10 -8.79 -8.72 -1.24
CA GLU A 10 -7.66 -8.81 -0.33
C GLU A 10 -6.54 -9.65 -0.95
N ILE A 11 -5.32 -9.15 -0.81
CA ILE A 11 -4.10 -9.82 -1.25
C ILE A 11 -3.01 -9.84 -0.16
N THR A 12 -3.42 -9.72 1.10
CA THR A 12 -2.49 -9.80 2.24
C THR A 12 -1.74 -11.13 2.19
N PRO A 13 -0.39 -11.15 2.29
CA PRO A 13 0.37 -12.39 2.30
C PRO A 13 0.04 -13.26 3.52
N GLU A 14 0.07 -14.58 3.35
CA GLU A 14 -0.07 -15.54 4.45
C GLU A 14 1.26 -15.77 5.20
N ALA A 15 2.39 -15.52 4.53
CA ALA A 15 3.73 -15.65 5.11
C ALA A 15 4.59 -14.43 4.79
N TYR A 16 5.55 -14.14 5.64
CA TYR A 16 6.37 -12.93 5.60
C TYR A 16 7.88 -13.23 5.51
N ASP A 17 8.24 -14.39 4.96
CA ASP A 17 9.60 -14.67 4.55
C ASP A 17 10.04 -13.77 3.38
N GLU A 18 11.32 -13.80 3.05
CA GLU A 18 11.87 -12.93 2.01
C GLU A 18 11.23 -13.17 0.64
N VAL A 19 11.04 -14.43 0.25
CA VAL A 19 10.46 -14.78 -1.06
C VAL A 19 9.01 -14.36 -1.13
N SER A 20 8.23 -14.58 -0.09
CA SER A 20 6.82 -14.15 0.01
C SER A 20 6.70 -12.64 -0.08
N ASN A 21 7.55 -11.88 0.60
CA ASN A 21 7.59 -10.42 0.51
C ASN A 21 7.99 -9.94 -0.89
N LEU A 22 9.00 -10.54 -1.53
CA LEU A 22 9.41 -10.18 -2.89
C LEU A 22 8.32 -10.47 -3.92
N LYS A 23 7.62 -11.61 -3.81
CA LYS A 23 6.46 -11.94 -4.65
C LYS A 23 5.32 -10.94 -4.44
N HIS A 24 5.07 -10.53 -3.20
CA HIS A 24 4.05 -9.53 -2.89
C HIS A 24 4.40 -8.15 -3.47
N ILE A 25 5.66 -7.71 -3.36
CA ILE A 25 6.16 -6.49 -4.01
C ILE A 25 5.93 -6.56 -5.52
N GLU A 26 6.29 -7.67 -6.16
CA GLU A 26 6.06 -7.86 -7.58
C GLU A 26 4.58 -7.80 -7.94
N GLN A 27 3.72 -8.50 -7.20
CA GLN A 27 2.28 -8.49 -7.41
C GLN A 27 1.70 -7.07 -7.33
N CYS A 28 2.02 -6.32 -6.27
CA CYS A 28 1.57 -4.94 -6.10
C CYS A 28 2.04 -4.03 -7.23
N GLY A 29 3.31 -4.14 -7.64
CA GLY A 29 3.86 -3.36 -8.73
C GLY A 29 3.22 -3.71 -10.08
N ARG A 30 3.08 -5.00 -10.39
CA ARG A 30 2.49 -5.43 -11.66
C ARG A 30 1.01 -5.11 -11.79
N ILE A 31 0.25 -5.08 -10.70
CA ILE A 31 -1.14 -4.59 -10.68
C ILE A 31 -1.16 -3.15 -11.19
N CYS A 32 -0.26 -2.29 -10.70
CA CYS A 32 -0.21 -0.88 -11.08
C CYS A 32 0.21 -0.64 -12.53
N TYR A 33 0.94 -1.58 -13.14
CA TYR A 33 1.36 -1.52 -14.55
C TYR A 33 0.54 -2.44 -15.47
N ASP A 34 -0.53 -3.05 -14.94
CA ASP A 34 -1.37 -4.02 -15.64
C ASP A 34 -0.55 -5.10 -16.38
N SER A 35 0.33 -5.73 -15.64
CA SER A 35 1.30 -6.69 -16.15
C SER A 35 1.40 -7.97 -15.32
N LEU A 36 0.33 -8.33 -14.59
CA LEU A 36 0.25 -9.57 -13.79
C LEU A 36 0.52 -10.82 -14.63
N ASN A 37 0.14 -10.80 -15.92
CA ASN A 37 0.41 -11.88 -16.85
C ASN A 37 1.89 -12.17 -17.09
N LYS A 38 2.79 -11.29 -16.63
CA LYS A 38 4.24 -11.48 -16.68
C LYS A 38 4.81 -12.10 -15.40
N MET A 39 3.99 -12.32 -14.38
CA MET A 39 4.43 -13.02 -13.17
C MET A 39 4.68 -14.51 -13.48
N THR A 40 5.80 -14.98 -12.96
CA THR A 40 6.17 -16.39 -12.95
C THR A 40 6.61 -16.77 -11.54
N GLU A 41 6.86 -18.04 -11.30
CA GLU A 41 7.33 -18.52 -10.00
C GLU A 41 8.64 -17.83 -9.54
N TRP A 42 9.46 -17.36 -10.48
CA TRP A 42 10.81 -16.85 -10.23
C TRP A 42 11.01 -15.37 -10.65
N SER A 43 10.00 -14.69 -11.18
CA SER A 43 10.14 -13.34 -11.74
C SER A 43 10.34 -12.24 -10.68
N TYR A 44 10.05 -12.53 -9.42
CA TYR A 44 10.13 -11.55 -8.32
C TYR A 44 11.53 -10.95 -8.12
N GLY A 45 12.58 -11.76 -8.30
CA GLY A 45 13.95 -11.29 -8.16
C GLY A 45 14.34 -10.26 -9.22
N ASP A 46 14.04 -10.56 -10.49
CA ASP A 46 14.29 -9.64 -11.61
C ASP A 46 13.43 -8.38 -11.49
N PHE A 47 12.17 -8.53 -11.07
CA PHE A 47 11.29 -7.39 -10.82
C PHE A 47 11.86 -6.47 -9.73
N TYR A 48 12.26 -7.05 -8.60
CA TYR A 48 12.87 -6.28 -7.50
C TYR A 48 14.10 -5.51 -7.96
N GLN A 49 14.98 -6.13 -8.75
CA GLN A 49 16.16 -5.47 -9.31
C GLN A 49 15.85 -4.35 -10.30
N THR A 50 14.65 -4.34 -10.89
CA THR A 50 14.24 -3.24 -11.80
C THR A 50 13.71 -2.02 -11.04
N ILE A 51 13.16 -2.20 -9.84
CA ILE A 51 12.59 -1.12 -9.03
C ILE A 51 13.56 -0.61 -7.97
N VAL A 52 14.51 -1.45 -7.55
CA VAL A 52 15.54 -1.10 -6.58
C VAL A 52 16.91 -1.10 -7.29
N PRO A 53 17.69 -0.03 -7.19
CA PRO A 53 18.97 0.06 -7.87
C PRO A 53 19.97 -0.98 -7.34
N LYS A 54 20.82 -1.50 -8.23
CA LYS A 54 21.93 -2.41 -7.89
C LYS A 54 23.05 -1.73 -7.08
N ALA A 55 23.11 -0.42 -7.05
CA ALA A 55 24.05 0.36 -6.25
C ALA A 55 23.46 0.65 -4.88
N LYS A 56 24.30 0.68 -3.83
CA LYS A 56 23.90 1.13 -2.50
C LYS A 56 23.11 2.44 -2.62
N TYR A 57 21.96 2.48 -1.94
CA TYR A 57 21.07 3.61 -1.94
C TYR A 57 21.83 4.92 -1.73
N ASN A 58 21.84 5.78 -2.73
CA ASN A 58 22.32 7.14 -2.63
C ASN A 58 21.10 8.08 -2.72
N PRO A 59 20.72 8.76 -1.63
CA PRO A 59 19.55 9.66 -1.63
C PRO A 59 19.63 10.76 -2.69
N GLU A 60 20.83 11.17 -3.08
CA GLU A 60 21.06 12.23 -4.08
C GLU A 60 20.82 11.76 -5.53
N GLU A 61 20.93 10.45 -5.79
CA GLU A 61 20.72 9.83 -7.10
C GLU A 61 19.32 9.20 -7.26
N CYS A 62 18.48 9.28 -6.24
CA CYS A 62 17.28 8.48 -6.06
C CYS A 62 16.04 8.96 -6.84
N CYS A 63 16.17 9.83 -7.85
CA CYS A 63 15.01 10.39 -8.54
C CYS A 63 14.24 9.41 -9.45
N ASP A 64 14.80 8.23 -9.76
CA ASP A 64 14.27 7.32 -10.78
C ASP A 64 13.66 6.02 -10.24
N PHE A 65 13.56 5.85 -8.90
CA PHE A 65 13.14 4.58 -8.30
C PHE A 65 11.68 4.55 -7.85
N HIS A 66 11.02 3.43 -8.10
CA HIS A 66 9.62 3.19 -7.71
C HIS A 66 9.52 2.55 -6.31
N LEU A 67 10.14 3.19 -5.31
CA LEU A 67 10.22 2.66 -3.94
C LEU A 67 8.87 2.57 -3.21
N SER A 68 7.83 3.25 -3.70
CA SER A 68 6.48 3.16 -3.11
C SER A 68 5.95 1.73 -3.03
N VAL A 69 6.34 0.86 -3.97
CA VAL A 69 5.91 -0.54 -3.99
C VAL A 69 6.48 -1.33 -2.81
N LEU A 70 7.65 -0.94 -2.30
CA LEU A 70 8.28 -1.57 -1.12
C LEU A 70 7.48 -1.34 0.17
N GLU A 71 6.61 -0.33 0.20
CA GLU A 71 5.74 -0.07 1.35
C GLU A 71 4.71 -1.18 1.57
N HIS A 72 4.37 -1.95 0.54
CA HIS A 72 3.38 -3.02 0.65
C HIS A 72 3.95 -4.27 1.34
N ALA A 73 5.27 -4.51 1.26
CA ALA A 73 5.91 -5.62 1.96
C ALA A 73 6.05 -5.34 3.45
N THR A 74 5.55 -6.24 4.27
CA THR A 74 5.52 -6.11 5.72
C THR A 74 6.63 -6.92 6.37
N ILE A 75 7.25 -6.37 7.41
CA ILE A 75 8.26 -7.04 8.23
C ILE A 75 7.77 -7.04 9.67
N TYR A 76 7.82 -8.20 10.28
CA TYR A 76 7.54 -8.41 11.70
C TYR A 76 8.83 -8.80 12.40
N LEU A 77 9.17 -8.08 13.48
CA LEU A 77 10.36 -8.34 14.29
C LEU A 77 9.97 -8.54 15.75
N HIS A 78 10.53 -9.57 16.37
CA HIS A 78 10.48 -9.76 17.82
C HIS A 78 11.87 -9.48 18.39
N ILE A 79 12.00 -8.45 19.20
CA ILE A 79 13.25 -8.03 19.80
C ILE A 79 13.08 -7.98 21.31
N LYS A 80 13.94 -8.74 22.02
CA LYS A 80 14.14 -8.63 23.46
C LYS A 80 15.52 -8.05 23.70
N PRO A 81 15.65 -6.71 23.77
CA PRO A 81 16.95 -6.08 23.76
C PRO A 81 17.78 -6.45 24.98
N SER A 82 19.02 -6.85 24.71
CA SER A 82 20.08 -7.17 25.66
C SER A 82 21.34 -6.35 25.44
N THR A 83 21.45 -5.69 24.29
CA THR A 83 22.58 -4.87 23.87
C THR A 83 22.14 -3.45 23.55
N GLU A 84 23.11 -2.51 23.58
CA GLU A 84 22.87 -1.12 23.18
C GLU A 84 22.38 -1.03 21.72
N LYS A 85 22.87 -1.89 20.82
CA LYS A 85 22.44 -1.94 19.41
C LYS A 85 20.97 -2.29 19.29
N GLU A 86 20.50 -3.30 20.02
CA GLU A 86 19.11 -3.73 20.03
C GLU A 86 18.19 -2.67 20.65
N LEU A 87 18.63 -2.02 21.72
CA LEU A 87 17.90 -0.90 22.33
C LEU A 87 17.75 0.25 21.33
N TRP A 88 18.84 0.63 20.66
CA TRP A 88 18.79 1.67 19.63
C TRP A 88 17.84 1.30 18.49
N LEU A 89 17.85 0.05 18.06
CA LEU A 89 16.98 -0.42 16.98
C LEU A 89 15.49 -0.35 17.36
N VAL A 90 15.15 -0.77 18.58
CA VAL A 90 13.77 -0.66 19.12
C VAL A 90 13.37 0.82 19.20
N ASP A 91 14.23 1.68 19.74
CA ASP A 91 13.99 3.12 19.84
C ASP A 91 13.75 3.76 18.47
N PHE A 92 14.54 3.37 17.47
CA PHE A 92 14.33 3.81 16.09
C PHE A 92 12.91 3.50 15.59
N PHE A 93 12.42 2.26 15.81
CA PHE A 93 11.09 1.88 15.34
C PHE A 93 9.96 2.52 16.16
N ILE A 94 10.15 2.76 17.45
CA ILE A 94 9.20 3.52 18.29
C ILE A 94 8.98 4.93 17.70
N HIS A 95 10.04 5.57 17.24
CA HIS A 95 9.99 6.93 16.69
C HIS A 95 9.71 6.99 15.18
N ASN A 96 9.68 5.84 14.48
CA ASN A 96 9.41 5.81 13.05
C ASN A 96 7.90 5.86 12.76
N PRO A 97 7.37 6.84 12.01
CA PRO A 97 5.94 7.03 11.79
C PRO A 97 5.28 5.92 10.95
N TYR A 98 6.07 5.11 10.26
CA TYR A 98 5.60 3.99 9.41
C TYR A 98 5.75 2.63 10.08
N SER A 99 6.11 2.62 11.36
CA SER A 99 6.25 1.42 12.17
C SER A 99 5.29 1.46 13.35
N LYS A 100 4.92 0.28 13.85
CA LYS A 100 4.17 0.14 15.11
C LYS A 100 4.90 -0.83 16.01
N VAL A 101 5.03 -0.46 17.26
CA VAL A 101 5.71 -1.25 18.28
C VAL A 101 4.74 -1.54 19.42
N ASN A 102 4.56 -2.80 19.73
CA ASN A 102 3.86 -3.26 20.93
C ASN A 102 4.89 -3.80 21.93
N GLU A 103 4.65 -3.62 23.22
CA GLU A 103 5.50 -4.15 24.29
C GLU A 103 4.71 -5.09 25.20
N ASN A 104 5.36 -6.15 25.69
CA ASN A 104 4.82 -6.98 26.76
C ASN A 104 5.37 -6.48 28.09
N ALA A 105 4.55 -5.71 28.81
CA ALA A 105 4.96 -5.13 30.08
C ALA A 105 5.13 -6.21 31.16
N PRO A 106 6.27 -6.26 31.89
CA PRO A 106 6.59 -7.31 32.86
C PRO A 106 5.67 -7.38 34.09
N MET A 107 4.76 -6.44 34.28
CA MET A 107 3.90 -6.30 35.47
C MET A 107 2.41 -6.62 35.24
N GLY A 108 2.08 -7.60 34.41
CA GLY A 108 0.69 -8.10 34.29
C GLY A 108 -0.25 -7.18 33.50
N GLY A 109 0.26 -6.23 32.75
CA GLY A 109 -0.52 -5.25 31.99
C GLY A 109 -0.94 -5.69 30.59
N GLY A 110 -0.58 -6.89 30.14
CA GLY A 110 -0.82 -7.33 28.75
C GLY A 110 0.03 -6.58 27.74
N ILE A 111 -0.23 -6.85 26.47
CA ILE A 111 0.46 -6.19 25.34
C ILE A 111 -0.03 -4.75 25.25
N ARG A 112 0.90 -3.82 25.30
CA ARG A 112 0.65 -2.37 25.14
C ARG A 112 1.32 -1.89 23.86
N ARG A 113 0.65 -0.97 23.18
CA ARG A 113 1.26 -0.20 22.11
C ARG A 113 2.14 0.89 22.73
N THR A 114 3.38 0.99 22.29
CA THR A 114 4.19 2.16 22.56
C THR A 114 3.65 3.30 21.70
N GLU A 115 2.92 4.23 22.30
CA GLU A 115 2.53 5.45 21.63
C GLU A 115 3.77 6.34 21.50
N HIS A 116 3.82 7.16 20.44
CA HIS A 116 4.83 8.23 20.26
C HIS A 116 4.78 9.30 21.35
N THR A 117 4.13 9.05 22.46
CA THR A 117 4.15 9.91 23.63
C THR A 117 5.50 9.73 24.31
N TYR A 118 6.27 10.78 24.26
CA TYR A 118 7.50 11.06 25.01
C TYR A 118 7.54 10.39 26.39
N ASN A 119 7.72 9.09 26.44
CA ASN A 119 8.29 8.48 27.63
C ASN A 119 9.77 8.81 27.57
N GLN A 120 10.23 9.67 28.48
CA GLN A 120 11.61 10.13 28.57
C GLN A 120 12.61 8.99 28.83
N ASP A 121 12.11 7.77 29.03
CA ASP A 121 12.89 6.64 29.55
C ASP A 121 13.37 5.63 28.46
N GLY A 122 12.97 5.78 27.18
CA GLY A 122 13.42 4.87 26.10
C GLY A 122 12.99 3.41 26.27
N PRO A 123 13.41 2.50 25.35
CA PRO A 123 13.17 1.08 25.48
C PRO A 123 14.00 0.46 26.61
N TYR A 124 13.44 -0.55 27.30
CA TYR A 124 14.06 -1.21 28.44
C TYR A 124 14.67 -2.56 28.06
N PRO A 125 15.88 -2.91 28.61
CA PRO A 125 16.44 -4.22 28.44
C PRO A 125 15.52 -5.32 29.00
N GLY A 126 15.45 -6.46 28.28
CA GLY A 126 14.69 -7.63 28.72
C GLY A 126 13.17 -7.57 28.58
N VAL A 127 12.64 -6.46 28.05
CA VAL A 127 11.22 -6.36 27.64
C VAL A 127 11.07 -6.91 26.23
N ASP A 128 9.97 -7.61 25.97
CA ASP A 128 9.67 -8.13 24.62
C ASP A 128 8.98 -7.04 23.79
N TYR A 129 9.56 -6.70 22.64
CA TYR A 129 9.03 -5.73 21.68
C TYR A 129 8.63 -6.42 20.39
N TYR A 130 7.38 -6.20 19.98
CA TYR A 130 6.77 -6.74 18.76
C TYR A 130 6.62 -5.59 17.75
N ILE A 131 7.48 -5.59 16.76
CA ILE A 131 7.62 -4.48 15.79
C ILE A 131 7.01 -4.89 14.47
N THR A 132 6.14 -4.04 13.92
CA THR A 132 5.64 -4.17 12.56
C THR A 132 6.09 -2.95 11.75
N THR A 133 6.79 -3.19 10.66
CA THR A 133 7.30 -2.17 9.74
C THR A 133 7.17 -2.62 8.28
N ASN A 134 7.81 -1.94 7.34
CA ASN A 134 7.81 -2.31 5.93
C ASN A 134 9.23 -2.22 5.33
N TRP A 135 9.40 -2.85 4.16
CA TRP A 135 10.70 -2.90 3.49
C TRP A 135 11.25 -1.53 3.12
N ARG A 136 10.40 -0.57 2.78
CA ARG A 136 10.84 0.78 2.45
C ARG A 136 11.51 1.46 3.62
N VAL A 137 11.01 1.28 4.85
CA VAL A 137 11.62 1.83 6.07
C VAL A 137 13.04 1.34 6.25
N LEU A 138 13.27 0.02 6.12
CA LEU A 138 14.63 -0.52 6.22
C LEU A 138 15.51 -0.02 5.09
N PHE A 139 15.00 -0.06 3.86
CA PHE A 139 15.75 0.33 2.67
C PHE A 139 16.19 1.80 2.70
N GLU A 140 15.26 2.74 2.96
CA GLU A 140 15.56 4.18 2.99
C GLU A 140 16.44 4.59 4.18
N ASN A 141 16.44 3.83 5.27
CA ASN A 141 17.22 4.12 6.45
C ASN A 141 18.45 3.22 6.61
N GLU A 142 18.78 2.38 5.62
CA GLU A 142 19.86 1.40 5.71
C GLU A 142 21.19 2.03 6.10
N ALA A 143 21.64 3.08 5.41
CA ALA A 143 22.90 3.75 5.70
C ALA A 143 22.93 4.33 7.12
N LYS A 144 21.82 4.92 7.59
CA LYS A 144 21.69 5.44 8.94
C LYS A 144 21.78 4.35 9.99
N MET A 145 21.07 3.24 9.77
CA MET A 145 21.04 2.10 10.68
C MET A 145 22.39 1.39 10.74
N VAL A 146 22.99 1.09 9.59
CA VAL A 146 24.31 0.46 9.49
C VAL A 146 25.36 1.28 10.23
N ASN A 147 25.40 2.59 10.01
CA ASN A 147 26.34 3.49 10.69
C ASN A 147 26.09 3.56 12.21
N ALA A 148 24.84 3.73 12.63
CA ALA A 148 24.51 3.86 14.06
C ALA A 148 24.78 2.57 14.83
N LEU A 149 24.55 1.43 14.20
CA LEU A 149 24.76 0.11 14.80
C LEU A 149 26.18 -0.43 14.60
N GLY A 150 27.02 0.22 13.78
CA GLY A 150 28.36 -0.25 13.44
C GLY A 150 28.34 -1.64 12.81
N LEU A 151 27.44 -1.86 11.83
CA LEU A 151 27.30 -3.13 11.14
C LEU A 151 28.30 -3.22 9.98
N GLU A 152 28.82 -4.43 9.74
CA GLU A 152 29.61 -4.74 8.54
C GLU A 152 28.70 -5.13 7.37
N ASP A 153 27.56 -5.76 7.67
CA ASP A 153 26.55 -6.22 6.75
C ASP A 153 25.34 -5.27 6.64
N SER A 154 24.36 -5.63 5.83
CA SER A 154 23.13 -4.84 5.65
C SER A 154 22.22 -4.90 6.88
N ILE A 155 21.34 -3.91 7.02
CA ILE A 155 20.29 -3.93 8.06
C ILE A 155 19.31 -5.10 7.84
N PHE A 156 19.14 -5.54 6.59
CA PHE A 156 18.29 -6.68 6.28
C PHE A 156 18.87 -7.98 6.86
N ASP A 157 20.18 -8.19 6.76
CA ASP A 157 20.88 -9.35 7.34
C ASP A 157 20.85 -9.29 8.87
N PHE A 158 21.14 -8.13 9.44
CA PHE A 158 21.10 -7.93 10.90
C PHE A 158 19.71 -8.21 11.49
N THR A 159 18.64 -7.73 10.83
CA THR A 159 17.28 -7.93 11.31
C THR A 159 16.73 -9.32 11.06
N GLN A 160 17.38 -10.14 10.22
CA GLN A 160 16.89 -11.47 9.85
C GLN A 160 16.69 -12.40 11.05
N SER A 161 17.59 -12.34 12.04
CA SER A 161 17.50 -13.16 13.26
C SER A 161 16.31 -12.82 14.16
N TYR A 162 15.72 -11.63 14.00
CA TYR A 162 14.56 -11.15 14.77
C TYR A 162 13.24 -11.33 14.02
N ARG A 163 13.25 -11.79 12.75
CA ARG A 163 12.04 -11.86 11.94
C ARG A 163 11.07 -12.94 12.42
N THR A 164 9.80 -12.58 12.48
CA THR A 164 8.67 -13.48 12.66
C THR A 164 7.97 -13.67 11.33
N LEU A 165 7.82 -14.92 10.90
CA LEU A 165 7.23 -15.25 9.59
C LEU A 165 5.72 -15.40 9.64
N THR A 166 5.18 -15.75 10.81
CA THR A 166 3.75 -15.90 11.09
C THR A 166 3.40 -15.08 12.33
N PRO A 167 3.03 -13.79 12.17
CA PRO A 167 2.72 -12.93 13.30
C PRO A 167 1.44 -13.37 14.00
N ASP A 168 1.41 -13.23 15.30
CA ASP A 168 0.26 -13.45 16.16
C ASP A 168 -0.39 -12.12 16.62
N SER A 169 -1.30 -12.19 17.58
CA SER A 169 -1.99 -11.03 18.14
C SER A 169 -1.10 -10.04 18.90
N CYS A 170 0.18 -10.36 19.11
CA CYS A 170 1.15 -9.44 19.70
C CYS A 170 1.55 -8.31 18.74
N TYR A 171 1.41 -8.57 17.44
CA TYR A 171 1.80 -7.62 16.40
C TYR A 171 0.65 -6.73 15.95
N ALA A 172 0.97 -5.54 15.48
CA ALA A 172 0.05 -4.71 14.72
C ALA A 172 -0.02 -5.24 13.28
N ILE A 173 -1.13 -5.85 12.91
CA ILE A 173 -1.30 -6.48 11.59
C ILE A 173 -1.53 -5.43 10.50
N ARG A 174 -0.95 -5.64 9.33
CA ARG A 174 -1.19 -4.87 8.11
C ARG A 174 -1.97 -5.71 7.10
N ARG A 175 -2.95 -5.06 6.44
CA ARG A 175 -3.80 -5.68 5.41
C ARG A 175 -3.66 -4.93 4.09
N THR A 176 -3.65 -5.69 3.00
CA THR A 176 -3.48 -5.17 1.65
C THR A 176 -4.69 -5.49 0.79
N PHE A 177 -5.27 -4.45 0.17
CA PHE A 177 -6.41 -4.57 -0.72
C PHE A 177 -6.10 -4.02 -2.11
N VAL A 178 -6.54 -4.74 -3.13
CA VAL A 178 -6.62 -4.24 -4.51
C VAL A 178 -8.02 -3.71 -4.71
N VAL A 179 -8.12 -2.46 -5.13
CA VAL A 179 -9.37 -1.77 -5.39
C VAL A 179 -9.44 -1.35 -6.85
N GLU A 180 -10.47 -1.78 -7.55
CA GLU A 180 -10.81 -1.27 -8.88
C GLU A 180 -12.00 -0.31 -8.76
N THR A 181 -11.82 0.93 -9.14
CA THR A 181 -12.87 1.97 -9.05
C THR A 181 -12.55 3.14 -9.98
N GLY A 182 -13.39 4.18 -10.00
CA GLY A 182 -13.10 5.42 -10.72
C GLY A 182 -11.99 6.24 -10.06
N ILE A 183 -11.25 7.02 -10.85
CA ILE A 183 -10.21 7.95 -10.36
C ILE A 183 -10.77 8.97 -9.37
N ASP A 184 -12.02 9.38 -9.52
CA ASP A 184 -12.72 10.24 -8.56
C ASP A 184 -12.77 9.64 -7.16
N ILE A 185 -13.05 8.34 -7.08
CA ILE A 185 -13.14 7.61 -5.80
C ILE A 185 -11.76 7.30 -5.23
N THR A 186 -10.77 6.93 -6.06
CA THR A 186 -9.40 6.76 -5.54
C THR A 186 -8.90 8.03 -4.85
N ARG A 187 -9.26 9.22 -5.35
CA ARG A 187 -8.90 10.50 -4.73
C ARG A 187 -9.52 10.71 -3.34
N GLU A 188 -10.67 10.11 -3.06
CA GLU A 188 -11.28 10.16 -1.73
C GLU A 188 -10.46 9.32 -0.71
N PHE A 189 -9.93 8.15 -1.14
CA PHE A 189 -9.09 7.31 -0.29
C PHE A 189 -7.66 7.83 -0.19
N ASN A 190 -7.07 8.37 -1.25
CA ASN A 190 -5.70 8.90 -1.29
C ASN A 190 -5.48 10.10 -0.34
N ARG A 191 -6.53 10.66 0.24
CA ARG A 191 -6.45 11.68 1.31
C ARG A 191 -6.03 11.11 2.66
N HIS A 192 -6.18 9.80 2.87
CA HIS A 192 -5.80 9.13 4.10
C HIS A 192 -4.30 8.80 4.09
N ARG A 193 -3.51 9.61 4.80
CA ARG A 193 -2.03 9.54 4.81
C ARG A 193 -1.46 8.29 5.47
N CYS A 194 -2.29 7.52 6.19
CA CYS A 194 -1.90 6.25 6.79
C CYS A 194 -1.87 5.08 5.79
N LEU A 195 -2.38 5.27 4.57
CA LEU A 195 -2.37 4.27 3.52
C LEU A 195 -1.06 4.29 2.73
N SER A 196 -0.42 3.15 2.55
CA SER A 196 0.57 2.93 1.49
C SER A 196 -0.19 2.74 0.18
N ILE A 197 0.18 3.46 -0.87
CA ILE A 197 -0.61 3.59 -2.08
C ILE A 197 0.25 3.31 -3.30
N SER A 198 -0.21 2.38 -4.15
CA SER A 198 0.31 2.20 -5.50
C SER A 198 -0.85 2.14 -6.48
N GLU A 199 -0.99 3.15 -7.34
CA GLU A 199 -2.11 3.32 -8.25
C GLU A 199 -1.68 3.16 -9.71
N SER A 200 -2.53 2.54 -10.52
CA SER A 200 -2.33 2.39 -11.94
C SER A 200 -2.24 3.75 -12.64
N SER A 201 -1.32 3.85 -13.58
CA SER A 201 -1.05 5.12 -14.24
C SER A 201 -1.56 5.15 -15.67
N THR A 202 -2.53 6.02 -15.95
CA THR A 202 -3.00 6.32 -17.31
C THR A 202 -1.92 6.95 -18.21
N ARG A 203 -0.69 7.14 -17.72
CA ARG A 203 0.48 7.47 -18.56
C ARG A 203 1.01 6.25 -19.32
N TRP A 204 0.84 5.04 -18.75
CA TRP A 204 1.39 3.80 -19.25
C TRP A 204 0.29 2.83 -19.71
N ILE A 205 -0.87 2.89 -19.08
CA ILE A 205 -2.02 2.04 -19.34
C ILE A 205 -2.99 2.85 -20.20
N ASP A 206 -3.44 2.26 -21.32
CA ASP A 206 -4.50 2.84 -22.15
C ASP A 206 -5.87 2.39 -21.60
N PRO A 207 -6.63 3.28 -20.94
CA PRO A 207 -7.88 2.92 -20.28
C PRO A 207 -9.01 2.57 -21.26
N THR A 208 -8.79 2.74 -22.58
CA THR A 208 -9.77 2.42 -23.60
C THR A 208 -9.67 0.99 -24.11
N LEU A 209 -8.64 0.24 -23.67
CA LEU A 209 -8.47 -1.16 -24.04
C LEU A 209 -9.33 -2.08 -23.14
N PRO A 210 -9.81 -3.22 -23.66
CA PRO A 210 -10.72 -4.11 -22.94
C PRO A 210 -10.19 -4.62 -21.60
N ASN A 211 -8.89 -4.88 -21.52
CA ASN A 211 -8.24 -5.44 -20.34
C ASN A 211 -7.76 -4.37 -19.36
N HIS A 212 -7.88 -3.09 -19.73
CA HIS A 212 -7.30 -1.98 -18.96
C HIS A 212 -8.40 -0.99 -18.58
N GLY A 213 -8.53 -0.68 -17.31
CA GLY A 213 -9.35 0.39 -16.79
C GLY A 213 -10.84 0.30 -17.14
N GLY A 214 -11.24 0.77 -18.31
CA GLY A 214 -12.64 1.01 -18.65
C GLY A 214 -13.18 2.24 -17.90
N HIS A 215 -14.49 2.28 -17.67
CA HIS A 215 -15.14 3.34 -16.92
C HIS A 215 -15.98 2.74 -15.79
N VAL A 216 -15.92 3.34 -14.62
CA VAL A 216 -16.75 2.96 -13.47
C VAL A 216 -17.83 4.01 -13.33
N PRO A 217 -19.10 3.65 -13.57
CA PRO A 217 -20.20 4.58 -13.40
C PRO A 217 -20.47 4.77 -11.90
N PHE A 218 -21.24 5.80 -11.59
CA PHE A 218 -21.76 5.99 -10.24
C PHE A 218 -22.74 4.87 -9.85
N ASN A 219 -22.98 4.70 -8.56
CA ASN A 219 -23.96 3.77 -8.05
C ASN A 219 -25.36 4.13 -8.61
N ASP A 220 -26.18 3.13 -8.89
CA ASP A 220 -27.53 3.25 -9.51
C ASP A 220 -27.53 3.77 -10.96
N PHE A 221 -26.37 3.73 -11.65
CA PHE A 221 -26.25 4.16 -13.05
C PHE A 221 -27.27 3.47 -13.99
N GLU A 222 -27.57 2.19 -13.76
CA GLU A 222 -28.42 1.38 -14.65
C GLU A 222 -29.92 1.76 -14.56
N THR A 223 -30.35 2.53 -13.55
CA THR A 223 -31.75 2.79 -13.22
C THR A 223 -32.24 4.20 -13.54
N GLY A 224 -31.36 5.09 -13.99
CA GLY A 224 -31.68 6.51 -14.16
C GLY A 224 -31.83 6.99 -15.60
N ASP A 225 -32.71 7.97 -15.85
CA ASP A 225 -32.87 8.66 -17.14
C ASP A 225 -31.59 9.34 -17.63
N HIS A 226 -30.64 9.59 -16.72
CA HIS A 226 -29.34 10.19 -17.01
C HIS A 226 -28.31 9.21 -17.60
N THR A 227 -28.61 7.90 -17.62
CA THR A 227 -27.71 6.87 -18.17
C THR A 227 -27.25 7.15 -19.61
N LEU A 228 -28.17 7.60 -20.47
CA LEU A 228 -27.86 7.95 -21.85
C LEU A 228 -26.92 9.15 -21.94
N LEU A 229 -27.17 10.21 -21.17
CA LEU A 229 -26.33 11.42 -21.15
C LEU A 229 -24.89 11.10 -20.72
N PHE A 230 -24.73 10.34 -19.64
CA PHE A 230 -23.40 9.86 -19.21
C PHE A 230 -22.75 9.00 -20.27
N THR A 231 -23.47 8.03 -20.84
CA THR A 231 -22.96 7.14 -21.88
C THR A 231 -22.45 7.92 -23.08
N ASP A 232 -23.17 8.92 -23.54
CA ASP A 232 -22.77 9.74 -24.69
C ASP A 232 -21.55 10.61 -24.37
N ALA A 233 -21.51 11.21 -23.17
CA ALA A 233 -20.36 11.98 -22.72
C ALA A 233 -19.08 11.14 -22.64
N TYR A 234 -19.17 9.93 -22.05
CA TYR A 234 -18.04 9.03 -21.92
C TYR A 234 -17.57 8.46 -23.27
N LYS A 235 -18.50 8.09 -24.18
CA LYS A 235 -18.18 7.70 -25.55
C LYS A 235 -17.42 8.79 -26.28
N SER A 236 -17.93 10.03 -26.20
CA SER A 236 -17.27 11.19 -26.83
C SER A 236 -15.87 11.43 -26.28
N ALA A 237 -15.70 11.33 -24.96
CA ALA A 237 -14.40 11.48 -24.32
C ALA A 237 -13.39 10.39 -24.77
N GLU A 238 -13.83 9.10 -24.80
CA GLU A 238 -13.02 7.98 -25.28
C GLU A 238 -12.62 8.13 -26.73
N GLU A 239 -13.56 8.54 -27.61
CA GLU A 239 -13.25 8.81 -29.02
C GLU A 239 -12.24 9.95 -29.18
N ASN A 240 -12.39 11.04 -28.44
CA ASN A 240 -11.46 12.16 -28.45
C ASN A 240 -10.07 11.73 -27.96
N TYR A 241 -9.99 10.91 -26.89
CA TYR A 241 -8.74 10.32 -26.45
C TYR A 241 -8.07 9.52 -27.58
N LYS A 242 -8.81 8.60 -28.21
CA LYS A 242 -8.30 7.79 -29.35
C LYS A 242 -7.85 8.64 -30.52
N ARG A 243 -8.58 9.73 -30.88
CA ARG A 243 -8.19 10.69 -31.93
C ARG A 243 -6.87 11.38 -31.58
N LEU A 244 -6.72 11.87 -30.34
CA LEU A 244 -5.47 12.49 -29.86
C LEU A 244 -4.30 11.51 -29.89
N ARG A 245 -4.52 10.24 -29.55
CA ARG A 245 -3.49 9.19 -29.63
C ARG A 245 -3.07 8.91 -31.08
N ARG A 246 -4.03 8.93 -32.05
CA ARG A 246 -3.73 8.71 -33.46
C ARG A 246 -2.85 9.81 -34.07
N VAL A 247 -2.95 11.04 -33.58
CA VAL A 247 -2.04 12.14 -33.99
C VAL A 247 -0.77 12.20 -33.14
N SER A 248 -0.39 11.07 -32.54
CA SER A 248 0.85 10.87 -31.77
C SER A 248 0.97 11.73 -30.52
N LEU A 249 -0.12 12.28 -30.00
CA LEU A 249 -0.08 12.98 -28.71
C LEU A 249 0.21 11.99 -27.57
N ARG A 250 1.17 12.35 -26.70
CA ARG A 250 1.59 11.46 -25.60
C ARG A 250 0.42 11.16 -24.64
N PRO A 251 0.34 9.93 -24.08
CA PRO A 251 -0.76 9.53 -23.18
C PRO A 251 -0.99 10.51 -22.03
N GLN A 252 0.07 11.02 -21.39
CA GLN A 252 -0.02 11.97 -20.29
C GLN A 252 -0.71 13.30 -20.65
N ILE A 253 -0.82 13.62 -21.93
CA ILE A 253 -1.55 14.79 -22.41
C ILE A 253 -2.94 14.38 -22.90
N ALA A 254 -3.02 13.32 -23.73
CA ALA A 254 -4.28 12.85 -24.30
C ALA A 254 -5.32 12.49 -23.22
N ARG A 255 -4.89 11.88 -22.10
CA ARG A 255 -5.76 11.51 -20.97
C ARG A 255 -6.53 12.67 -20.30
N LYS A 256 -6.15 13.92 -20.59
CA LYS A 256 -6.85 15.09 -20.03
C LYS A 256 -8.30 15.22 -20.49
N VAL A 257 -8.69 14.54 -21.57
CA VAL A 257 -10.07 14.53 -22.06
C VAL A 257 -10.91 13.39 -21.43
N LEU A 258 -10.29 12.50 -20.67
CA LEU A 258 -10.98 11.39 -20.01
C LEU A 258 -11.77 11.90 -18.77
N PRO A 259 -12.97 11.35 -18.54
CA PRO A 259 -13.77 11.72 -17.37
C PRO A 259 -13.13 11.17 -16.07
N LEU A 260 -13.53 11.76 -14.94
CA LEU A 260 -13.02 11.34 -13.62
C LEU A 260 -13.42 9.92 -13.25
N GLY A 261 -14.58 9.43 -13.73
CA GLY A 261 -14.99 8.04 -13.57
C GLY A 261 -14.25 7.04 -14.46
N THR A 262 -13.13 7.46 -15.12
CA THR A 262 -12.22 6.52 -15.77
C THR A 262 -11.67 5.55 -14.74
N GLY A 263 -11.75 4.24 -15.03
CA GLY A 263 -11.33 3.20 -14.10
C GLY A 263 -9.84 3.26 -13.79
N SER A 264 -9.54 2.98 -12.53
CA SER A 264 -8.19 2.86 -11.99
C SER A 264 -8.12 1.65 -11.07
N THR A 265 -7.00 0.97 -11.06
CA THR A 265 -6.68 -0.08 -10.10
C THR A 265 -5.65 0.46 -9.12
N VAL A 266 -5.92 0.32 -7.84
CA VAL A 266 -5.04 0.81 -6.79
C VAL A 266 -4.82 -0.27 -5.73
N VAL A 267 -3.59 -0.39 -5.26
CA VAL A 267 -3.23 -1.22 -4.12
C VAL A 267 -3.09 -0.34 -2.91
N TYR A 268 -3.81 -0.67 -1.85
CA TYR A 268 -3.75 -0.01 -0.54
C TYR A 268 -3.25 -0.99 0.51
N THR A 269 -2.25 -0.60 1.27
CA THR A 269 -1.81 -1.34 2.47
C THR A 269 -1.81 -0.42 3.68
N ALA A 270 -2.38 -0.88 4.78
CA ALA A 270 -2.34 -0.16 6.06
C ALA A 270 -2.44 -1.11 7.24
N PHE A 271 -2.14 -0.62 8.41
CA PHE A 271 -2.45 -1.30 9.65
C PHE A 271 -3.98 -1.42 9.84
N GLU A 272 -4.45 -2.51 10.43
CA GLU A 272 -5.89 -2.71 10.67
C GLU A 272 -6.53 -1.58 11.46
N GLU A 273 -5.84 -1.04 12.45
CA GLU A 273 -6.35 0.11 13.20
C GLU A 273 -6.42 1.41 12.37
N ASP A 274 -5.54 1.57 11.38
CA ASP A 274 -5.59 2.70 10.46
C ASP A 274 -6.69 2.49 9.42
N TRP A 275 -6.91 1.26 8.96
CA TRP A 275 -8.11 0.90 8.21
C TRP A 275 -9.38 1.24 8.99
N ASN A 276 -9.45 0.90 10.27
CA ASN A 276 -10.60 1.25 11.11
C ASN A 276 -10.84 2.76 11.18
N LYS A 277 -9.78 3.60 11.21
CA LYS A 277 -9.92 5.06 11.13
C LYS A 277 -10.48 5.50 9.77
N VAL A 278 -9.98 4.93 8.67
CA VAL A 278 -10.49 5.20 7.31
C VAL A 278 -11.97 4.81 7.22
N LEU A 279 -12.34 3.63 7.70
CA LEU A 279 -13.70 3.11 7.63
C LEU A 279 -14.69 3.93 8.45
N ARG A 280 -14.31 4.43 9.64
CA ARG A 280 -15.15 5.37 10.42
C ARG A 280 -15.51 6.64 9.65
N LEU A 281 -14.68 7.04 8.68
CA LEU A 281 -14.89 8.22 7.85
C LEU A 281 -15.55 7.89 6.50
N ARG A 282 -15.55 6.62 6.05
CA ARG A 282 -15.97 6.26 4.69
C ARG A 282 -17.03 5.16 4.63
N SER A 283 -17.05 4.22 5.58
CA SER A 283 -17.99 3.10 5.58
C SER A 283 -19.27 3.44 6.34
N LYS A 284 -20.40 3.16 5.71
CA LYS A 284 -21.72 3.28 6.35
C LYS A 284 -21.89 2.22 7.45
N LYS A 285 -21.33 1.04 7.26
CA LYS A 285 -21.31 -0.05 8.25
C LYS A 285 -20.51 0.33 9.49
N ALA A 286 -19.49 1.18 9.35
CA ALA A 286 -18.72 1.75 10.47
C ALA A 286 -19.30 3.05 11.02
N GLY A 287 -20.48 3.51 10.55
CA GLY A 287 -21.21 4.66 11.07
C GLY A 287 -20.87 6.00 10.39
N ALA A 288 -20.16 6.03 9.27
CA ALA A 288 -19.85 7.25 8.53
C ALA A 288 -21.12 7.96 8.02
N LYS A 289 -21.11 9.30 8.02
CA LYS A 289 -22.22 10.14 7.57
C LYS A 289 -21.74 11.16 6.54
N GLY A 290 -22.62 11.51 5.56
CA GLY A 290 -22.33 12.54 4.55
C GLY A 290 -21.20 12.19 3.58
N VAL A 291 -20.97 10.91 3.34
CA VAL A 291 -19.90 10.38 2.48
C VAL A 291 -20.42 10.21 1.05
N HIS A 292 -19.51 10.34 0.08
CA HIS A 292 -19.81 10.06 -1.33
C HIS A 292 -20.34 8.61 -1.50
N PRO A 293 -21.49 8.39 -2.17
CA PRO A 293 -22.13 7.06 -2.26
C PRO A 293 -21.19 5.96 -2.78
N ASP A 294 -20.40 6.25 -3.83
CA ASP A 294 -19.51 5.25 -4.43
C ASP A 294 -18.28 4.97 -3.54
N ALA A 295 -17.84 5.95 -2.74
CA ALA A 295 -16.80 5.72 -1.73
C ALA A 295 -17.31 4.83 -0.58
N ILE A 296 -18.59 4.95 -0.21
CA ILE A 296 -19.24 4.05 0.76
C ILE A 296 -19.16 2.59 0.28
N LEU A 297 -19.48 2.36 -0.99
CA LEU A 297 -19.48 1.01 -1.56
C LEU A 297 -18.12 0.32 -1.39
N ILE A 298 -17.03 0.99 -1.75
CA ILE A 298 -15.66 0.48 -1.57
C ILE A 298 -15.35 0.27 -0.08
N ALA A 299 -15.66 1.26 0.76
CA ALA A 299 -15.38 1.19 2.18
C ALA A 299 -16.16 0.05 2.88
N ASP A 300 -17.42 -0.18 2.48
CA ASP A 300 -18.24 -1.25 3.04
C ASP A 300 -17.73 -2.64 2.61
N MET A 301 -17.19 -2.78 1.39
CA MET A 301 -16.52 -4.01 0.96
C MET A 301 -15.24 -4.28 1.79
N ILE A 302 -14.42 -3.26 2.05
CA ILE A 302 -13.22 -3.40 2.91
C ILE A 302 -13.65 -3.74 4.35
N TYR A 303 -14.73 -3.11 4.85
CA TYR A 303 -15.26 -3.40 6.17
C TYR A 303 -15.64 -4.88 6.32
N ASP A 304 -16.26 -5.47 5.30
CA ASP A 304 -16.65 -6.89 5.31
C ASP A 304 -15.41 -7.81 5.43
N TYR A 305 -14.32 -7.53 4.69
CA TYR A 305 -13.08 -8.28 4.80
C TYR A 305 -12.43 -8.19 6.19
N LEU A 306 -12.48 -7.02 6.83
CA LEU A 306 -11.84 -6.82 8.14
C LEU A 306 -12.68 -7.37 9.30
N ASN A 307 -13.94 -7.70 9.08
CA ASN A 307 -14.86 -8.20 10.11
C ASN A 307 -15.42 -9.61 9.80
N ALA A 308 -14.88 -10.27 8.75
CA ALA A 308 -15.18 -11.68 8.43
C ALA A 308 -14.29 -12.60 9.28
#